data_98696b298b91c7fe0ed5d81274b388d5
#
_entry.id   98696b298b91c7fe0ed5d81274b388d5
#
_cell.length_a   1.000
_cell.length_b   1.000
_cell.length_c   1.000
_cell.angle_alpha   90.00
_cell.angle_beta   90.00
_cell.angle_gamma   90.00
#
_symmetry.space_group_name_H-M   'P 1'
#
loop_
_entity.id
_entity.type
_entity.pdbx_description
1 polymer ?
#
loop_
_entity_poly.entity_id
_entity_poly.type
_entity_poly.pdbx_seq_one_letter_code
_entity_poly.pdbx_strand_id
1 'polypeptide(L)'
;KNYFLSHFLVESEVNVLEQFYQLGWTLDSAGGASGEAYMAEQDGQKLFLKRNSNPFIAALSAEGIVPKLVWTKRIETGEVVTAQHWKNGRELKSDEMDQTRVAQLLNTIHSSKPLLSMLKRMEMEPITPEIMLNKINASLSREVLTHHVVRKALTYLEEHIPNLDSRFFTVVHVDVNHNNWLLSDRDELYLVDWEGAMIADPAIDIGMLLYNYCLLY
;
A
#
# COMPACT_ATOMS: atom_id res chain seq x y z
N LYS A 1 14.26 11.40 27.01
CA LYS A 1 14.38 11.88 25.62
C LYS A 1 13.03 11.77 24.88
N ASN A 2 11.93 11.93 25.63
CA ASN A 2 10.55 11.86 25.15
C ASN A 2 9.91 13.26 25.08
N TYR A 3 10.67 14.31 24.79
CA TYR A 3 10.15 15.68 24.80
C TYR A 3 9.41 16.07 23.49
N PHE A 4 9.46 15.23 22.47
CA PHE A 4 8.91 15.58 21.16
C PHE A 4 7.37 15.41 21.05
N LEU A 5 6.78 14.58 21.89
CA LEU A 5 5.34 14.28 21.83
C LEU A 5 4.45 15.27 22.59
N SER A 6 5.01 16.07 23.53
CA SER A 6 4.21 16.95 24.40
C SER A 6 3.93 18.34 23.83
N HIS A 7 4.63 18.77 22.77
CA HIS A 7 4.45 20.12 22.19
C HIS A 7 3.41 20.20 21.08
N PHE A 8 2.86 19.05 20.65
CA PHE A 8 1.84 18.99 19.60
C PHE A 8 0.39 19.21 20.09
N LEU A 9 0.19 19.69 21.31
CA LEU A 9 -1.13 19.70 21.97
C LEU A 9 -1.79 21.08 22.08
N VAL A 10 -1.42 22.11 21.33
CA VAL A 10 -2.12 23.42 21.39
C VAL A 10 -2.58 23.88 20.03
N GLU A 11 -3.89 23.82 19.88
CA GLU A 11 -4.89 24.67 19.22
C GLU A 11 -4.53 25.57 18.04
N SER A 12 -5.39 25.43 17.06
CA SER A 12 -5.85 26.28 15.94
C SER A 12 -5.52 25.74 14.55
N GLU A 13 -6.33 26.05 13.58
CA GLU A 13 -6.42 25.68 12.16
C GLU A 13 -5.10 25.60 11.34
N VAL A 14 -3.96 25.40 11.99
CA VAL A 14 -2.65 25.31 11.35
C VAL A 14 -2.50 23.94 10.72
N ASN A 15 -2.38 23.90 9.40
CA ASN A 15 -2.02 22.72 8.63
C ASN A 15 -0.83 22.01 9.29
N VAL A 16 -0.88 20.67 9.48
CA VAL A 16 0.21 19.89 10.11
C VAL A 16 1.55 20.19 9.47
N LEU A 17 1.61 20.40 8.16
CA LEU A 17 2.85 20.76 7.45
C LEU A 17 3.37 22.12 7.91
N GLU A 18 2.49 23.07 8.19
CA GLU A 18 2.86 24.40 8.70
C GLU A 18 3.44 24.32 10.12
N GLN A 19 2.93 23.41 10.96
CA GLN A 19 3.54 23.11 12.27
C GLN A 19 4.97 22.56 12.13
N PHE A 20 5.25 21.75 11.13
CA PHE A 20 6.62 21.29 10.86
C PHE A 20 7.55 22.46 10.51
N TYR A 21 7.13 23.38 9.63
CA TYR A 21 7.90 24.58 9.31
C TYR A 21 8.14 25.46 10.55
N GLN A 22 7.13 25.68 11.39
CA GLN A 22 7.26 26.45 12.62
C GLN A 22 8.23 25.82 13.62
N LEU A 23 8.37 24.49 13.60
CA LEU A 23 9.29 23.74 14.44
C LEU A 23 10.70 23.63 13.82
N GLY A 24 10.93 24.26 12.67
CA GLY A 24 12.25 24.29 12.03
C GLY A 24 12.55 23.10 11.10
N TRP A 25 11.53 22.30 10.73
CA TRP A 25 11.68 21.26 9.73
C TRP A 25 11.63 21.84 8.32
N THR A 26 12.46 21.34 7.43
CA THR A 26 12.28 21.51 5.98
C THR A 26 11.39 20.42 5.44
N LEU A 27 10.56 20.75 4.45
CA LEU A 27 9.64 19.80 3.81
C LEU A 27 9.87 19.85 2.31
N ASP A 28 10.23 18.71 1.74
CA ASP A 28 10.35 18.52 0.30
C ASP A 28 9.29 17.50 -0.16
N SER A 29 8.75 17.68 -1.37
CA SER A 29 7.84 16.68 -1.93
C SER A 29 8.57 15.34 -2.08
N ALA A 30 7.99 14.27 -1.56
CA ALA A 30 8.51 12.91 -1.71
C ALA A 30 7.95 12.19 -2.94
N GLY A 31 7.22 12.90 -3.80
CA GLY A 31 6.57 12.33 -4.98
C GLY A 31 5.21 11.68 -4.65
N GLY A 32 4.75 10.82 -5.58
CA GLY A 32 3.43 10.19 -5.50
C GLY A 32 2.36 10.95 -6.29
N ALA A 33 1.38 10.21 -6.84
CA ALA A 33 0.33 10.76 -7.71
C ALA A 33 -0.60 11.76 -6.99
N SER A 34 -0.78 11.61 -5.67
CA SER A 34 -1.65 12.47 -4.86
C SER A 34 -0.99 13.78 -4.42
N GLY A 35 0.36 13.89 -4.48
CA GLY A 35 1.09 15.04 -3.93
C GLY A 35 1.01 15.17 -2.40
N GLU A 36 0.60 14.13 -1.69
CA GLU A 36 0.37 14.12 -0.24
C GLU A 36 1.53 13.52 0.57
N ALA A 37 2.65 13.23 -0.10
CA ALA A 37 3.84 12.65 0.51
C ALA A 37 4.98 13.67 0.56
N TYR A 38 5.67 13.74 1.71
CA TYR A 38 6.74 14.70 1.97
C TYR A 38 7.91 14.02 2.68
N MET A 39 9.11 14.47 2.35
CA MET A 39 10.29 14.25 3.17
C MET A 39 10.44 15.43 4.12
N ALA A 40 10.47 15.18 5.42
CA ALA A 40 10.77 16.17 6.45
C ALA A 40 12.19 15.97 6.95
N GLU A 41 12.97 17.04 7.03
CA GLU A 41 14.36 16.98 7.54
C GLU A 41 14.61 18.08 8.58
N GLN A 42 15.24 17.68 9.71
CA GLN A 42 15.73 18.58 10.74
C GLN A 42 16.93 17.95 11.46
N ASP A 43 18.02 18.68 11.61
CA ASP A 43 19.24 18.27 12.33
C ASP A 43 19.77 16.87 11.89
N GLY A 44 19.66 16.56 10.59
CA GLY A 44 20.06 15.27 10.02
C GLY A 44 19.06 14.13 10.27
N GLN A 45 17.97 14.38 10.97
CA GLN A 45 16.85 13.44 11.08
C GLN A 45 15.93 13.60 9.89
N LYS A 46 15.58 12.48 9.26
CA LYS A 46 14.65 12.45 8.12
C LYS A 46 13.43 11.59 8.43
N LEU A 47 12.26 12.10 8.06
CA LEU A 47 10.98 11.42 8.16
C LEU A 47 10.26 11.43 6.81
N PHE A 48 9.54 10.35 6.52
CA PHE A 48 8.55 10.31 5.46
C PHE A 48 7.20 10.64 6.07
N LEU A 49 6.57 11.71 5.60
CA LEU A 49 5.23 12.13 6.02
C LEU A 49 4.24 11.83 4.91
N LYS A 50 3.11 11.22 5.26
CA LYS A 50 1.99 11.02 4.33
C LYS A 50 0.69 11.50 4.95
N ARG A 51 -0.04 12.35 4.22
CA ARG A 51 -1.41 12.77 4.57
C ARG A 51 -2.41 11.72 4.10
N ASN A 52 -3.59 11.71 4.69
CA ASN A 52 -4.69 10.80 4.39
C ASN A 52 -4.32 9.32 4.46
N SER A 53 -3.31 9.00 5.28
CA SER A 53 -2.84 7.63 5.45
C SER A 53 -3.89 6.75 6.13
N ASN A 54 -4.00 5.54 5.63
CA ASN A 54 -4.82 4.50 6.24
C ASN A 54 -4.20 4.05 7.58
N PRO A 55 -4.98 3.89 8.68
CA PRO A 55 -4.50 3.33 9.95
C PRO A 55 -3.84 1.95 9.85
N PHE A 56 -4.07 1.23 8.77
CA PHE A 56 -3.45 -0.05 8.46
C PHE A 56 -1.93 0.00 8.44
N ILE A 57 -1.34 1.18 8.14
CA ILE A 57 0.11 1.40 8.13
C ILE A 57 0.78 1.03 9.45
N ALA A 58 0.07 1.16 10.59
CA ALA A 58 0.59 0.80 11.90
C ALA A 58 0.81 -0.71 12.03
N ALA A 59 -0.12 -1.52 11.52
CA ALA A 59 0.01 -2.98 11.51
C ALA A 59 1.11 -3.43 10.53
N LEU A 60 1.18 -2.84 9.34
CA LEU A 60 2.24 -3.11 8.37
C LEU A 60 3.63 -2.79 8.93
N SER A 61 3.76 -1.67 9.64
CA SER A 61 5.00 -1.28 10.30
C SER A 61 5.40 -2.23 11.43
N ALA A 62 4.43 -2.73 12.20
CA ALA A 62 4.68 -3.71 13.27
C ALA A 62 5.18 -5.06 12.71
N GLU A 63 4.71 -5.46 11.53
CA GLU A 63 5.13 -6.67 10.82
C GLU A 63 6.41 -6.46 9.97
N GLY A 64 6.96 -5.24 9.95
CA GLY A 64 8.18 -4.93 9.18
C GLY A 64 7.99 -4.86 7.67
N ILE A 65 6.76 -4.78 7.18
CA ILE A 65 6.43 -4.74 5.76
C ILE A 65 6.76 -3.37 5.15
N VAL A 66 6.59 -2.30 5.94
CA VAL A 66 6.89 -0.91 5.56
C VAL A 66 7.92 -0.31 6.52
N PRO A 67 8.59 0.80 6.17
CA PRO A 67 9.47 1.51 7.09
C PRO A 67 8.77 1.82 8.41
N LYS A 68 9.54 1.78 9.50
CA LYS A 68 9.01 1.88 10.86
C LYS A 68 8.23 3.17 11.06
N LEU A 69 6.97 3.04 11.50
CA LEU A 69 6.11 4.13 11.90
C LEU A 69 6.66 4.80 13.18
N VAL A 70 6.74 6.12 13.15
CA VAL A 70 7.15 6.94 14.29
C VAL A 70 5.93 7.40 15.08
N TRP A 71 4.94 7.94 14.36
CA TRP A 71 3.65 8.37 14.91
C TRP A 71 2.56 8.44 13.85
N THR A 72 1.32 8.45 14.32
CA THR A 72 0.11 8.75 13.54
C THR A 72 -0.68 9.82 14.29
N LYS A 73 -1.16 10.84 13.60
CA LYS A 73 -1.97 11.91 14.17
C LYS A 73 -3.21 12.15 13.30
N ARG A 74 -4.37 12.19 13.92
CA ARG A 74 -5.58 12.74 13.29
C ARG A 74 -5.64 14.24 13.59
N ILE A 75 -5.80 15.04 12.56
CA ILE A 75 -5.94 16.49 12.69
C ILE A 75 -7.42 16.89 12.74
N GLU A 76 -7.70 18.15 13.08
CA GLU A 76 -9.08 18.66 13.28
C GLU A 76 -9.96 18.53 12.05
N THR A 77 -9.39 18.63 10.84
CA THR A 77 -10.10 18.38 9.57
C THR A 77 -10.58 16.94 9.40
N GLY A 78 -10.17 16.03 10.30
CA GLY A 78 -10.42 14.59 10.22
C GLY A 78 -9.36 13.81 9.43
N GLU A 79 -8.45 14.49 8.74
CA GLU A 79 -7.34 13.86 8.02
C GLU A 79 -6.39 13.14 8.97
N VAL A 80 -5.77 12.09 8.48
CA VAL A 80 -4.75 11.31 9.21
C VAL A 80 -3.40 11.57 8.57
N VAL A 81 -2.43 12.01 9.38
CA VAL A 81 -1.03 12.17 8.97
C VAL A 81 -0.20 11.11 9.67
N THR A 82 0.66 10.44 8.92
CA THR A 82 1.62 9.47 9.45
C THR A 82 3.04 9.95 9.22
N ALA A 83 3.92 9.63 10.16
CA ALA A 83 5.36 9.80 10.00
C ALA A 83 6.05 8.44 10.15
N GLN A 84 6.86 8.10 9.16
CA GLN A 84 7.72 6.93 9.16
C GLN A 84 9.19 7.36 9.12
N HIS A 85 10.10 6.50 9.59
CA HIS A 85 11.52 6.75 9.35
C HIS A 85 11.80 6.77 7.85
N TRP A 86 12.48 7.82 7.40
CA TRP A 86 12.98 7.87 6.03
C TRP A 86 13.98 6.74 5.80
N LYS A 87 13.87 6.07 4.66
CA LYS A 87 14.82 5.06 4.22
C LYS A 87 15.47 5.54 2.92
N ASN A 88 16.79 5.73 2.95
CA ASN A 88 17.52 5.87 1.71
C ASN A 88 17.52 4.54 0.98
N GLY A 89 17.35 4.60 -0.33
CA GLY A 89 17.23 3.41 -1.14
C GLY A 89 16.70 3.71 -2.53
N ARG A 90 16.27 2.69 -3.23
CA ARG A 90 15.71 2.77 -4.57
C ARG A 90 14.53 1.82 -4.74
N GLU A 91 13.74 2.07 -5.74
CA GLU A 91 12.76 1.09 -6.23
C GLU A 91 13.48 -0.16 -6.78
N LEU A 92 12.81 -1.30 -6.75
CA LEU A 92 13.29 -2.47 -7.49
C LEU A 92 13.19 -2.20 -9.00
N LYS A 93 14.04 -2.89 -9.76
CA LYS A 93 13.89 -2.95 -11.22
C LYS A 93 12.99 -4.12 -11.60
N SER A 94 12.44 -4.08 -12.81
CA SER A 94 11.60 -5.16 -13.33
C SER A 94 12.30 -6.53 -13.32
N ASP A 95 13.60 -6.55 -13.62
CA ASP A 95 14.43 -7.76 -13.66
C ASP A 95 14.87 -8.26 -12.27
N GLU A 96 14.46 -7.56 -11.20
CA GLU A 96 14.71 -7.97 -9.82
C GLU A 96 13.44 -8.55 -9.15
N MET A 97 12.30 -8.55 -9.84
CA MET A 97 11.01 -8.96 -9.27
C MET A 97 10.84 -10.48 -9.14
N ASP A 98 11.65 -11.28 -9.80
CA ASP A 98 11.68 -12.74 -9.69
C ASP A 98 12.54 -13.25 -8.52
N GLN A 99 13.14 -12.34 -7.74
CA GLN A 99 14.01 -12.70 -6.62
C GLN A 99 13.24 -13.35 -5.47
N THR A 100 13.87 -14.33 -4.83
CA THR A 100 13.32 -15.06 -3.68
C THR A 100 12.80 -14.13 -2.57
N ARG A 101 13.49 -13.00 -2.30
CA ARG A 101 13.07 -12.05 -1.26
C ARG A 101 11.71 -11.40 -1.54
N VAL A 102 11.35 -11.18 -2.81
CA VAL A 102 10.03 -10.67 -3.21
C VAL A 102 8.96 -11.68 -2.82
N ALA A 103 9.15 -12.95 -3.22
CA ALA A 103 8.24 -14.02 -2.87
C ALA A 103 8.14 -14.26 -1.35
N GLN A 104 9.25 -14.14 -0.62
CA GLN A 104 9.28 -14.26 0.84
C GLN A 104 8.48 -13.16 1.53
N LEU A 105 8.61 -11.89 1.08
CA LEU A 105 7.86 -10.79 1.66
C LEU A 105 6.38 -10.92 1.36
N LEU A 106 5.99 -11.29 0.13
CA LEU A 106 4.58 -11.59 -0.21
C LEU A 106 4.03 -12.73 0.64
N ASN A 107 4.79 -13.82 0.81
CA ASN A 107 4.36 -14.92 1.69
C ASN A 107 4.17 -14.46 3.13
N THR A 108 5.03 -13.58 3.66
CA THR A 108 4.88 -13.00 4.99
C THR A 108 3.58 -12.22 5.09
N ILE A 109 3.26 -11.39 4.10
CA ILE A 109 2.03 -10.60 4.03
C ILE A 109 0.80 -11.52 3.98
N HIS A 110 0.78 -12.46 3.03
CA HIS A 110 -0.35 -13.36 2.81
C HIS A 110 -0.58 -14.32 3.97
N SER A 111 0.43 -14.61 4.80
CA SER A 111 0.33 -15.48 5.97
C SER A 111 0.05 -14.71 7.27
N SER A 112 0.06 -13.37 7.26
CA SER A 112 -0.06 -12.55 8.46
C SER A 112 -1.48 -12.51 8.99
N LYS A 113 -1.72 -13.22 10.10
CA LYS A 113 -2.98 -13.13 10.85
C LYS A 113 -3.20 -11.76 11.49
N PRO A 114 -2.19 -11.05 12.03
CA PRO A 114 -2.35 -9.70 12.54
C PRO A 114 -2.84 -8.71 11.48
N LEU A 115 -2.27 -8.74 10.26
CA LEU A 115 -2.69 -7.87 9.16
C LEU A 115 -4.14 -8.15 8.76
N LEU A 116 -4.50 -9.42 8.56
CA LEU A 116 -5.87 -9.81 8.23
C LEU A 116 -6.87 -9.40 9.32
N SER A 117 -6.50 -9.57 10.61
CA SER A 117 -7.34 -9.16 11.74
C SER A 117 -7.52 -7.65 11.79
N MET A 118 -6.51 -6.87 11.38
CA MET A 118 -6.62 -5.41 11.33
C MET A 118 -7.60 -4.96 10.24
N LEU A 119 -7.51 -5.49 9.00
CA LEU A 119 -8.45 -5.17 7.95
C LEU A 119 -9.91 -5.55 8.32
N LYS A 120 -10.10 -6.71 8.97
CA LYS A 120 -11.42 -7.09 9.49
C LYS A 120 -11.95 -6.12 10.54
N ARG A 121 -11.10 -5.61 11.43
CA ARG A 121 -11.50 -4.58 12.43
C ARG A 121 -11.83 -3.22 11.78
N MET A 122 -11.31 -2.98 10.59
CA MET A 122 -11.66 -1.83 9.76
C MET A 122 -12.92 -2.06 8.92
N GLU A 123 -13.67 -3.15 9.24
CA GLU A 123 -14.92 -3.51 8.57
C GLU A 123 -14.77 -3.74 7.06
N MET A 124 -13.56 -4.17 6.63
CA MET A 124 -13.34 -4.53 5.24
C MET A 124 -13.89 -5.91 4.95
N GLU A 125 -14.82 -5.98 4.00
CA GLU A 125 -15.39 -7.25 3.54
C GLU A 125 -14.48 -7.92 2.50
N PRO A 126 -14.44 -9.27 2.51
CA PRO A 126 -13.71 -10.01 1.50
C PRO A 126 -14.24 -9.75 0.09
N ILE A 127 -13.33 -9.55 -0.84
CA ILE A 127 -13.64 -9.40 -2.27
C ILE A 127 -13.48 -10.76 -2.94
N THR A 128 -14.60 -11.37 -3.34
CA THR A 128 -14.58 -12.62 -4.09
C THR A 128 -14.29 -12.38 -5.58
N PRO A 129 -13.87 -13.42 -6.34
CA PRO A 129 -13.70 -13.31 -7.79
C PRO A 129 -14.96 -12.82 -8.52
N GLU A 130 -16.16 -13.23 -8.07
CA GLU A 130 -17.43 -12.78 -8.64
C GLU A 130 -17.67 -11.28 -8.38
N ILE A 131 -17.37 -10.79 -7.17
CA ILE A 131 -17.44 -9.36 -6.85
C ILE A 131 -16.48 -8.57 -7.73
N MET A 132 -15.25 -9.08 -7.94
CA MET A 132 -14.28 -8.45 -8.83
C MET A 132 -14.79 -8.40 -10.27
N LEU A 133 -15.29 -9.50 -10.80
CA LEU A 133 -15.84 -9.55 -12.16
C LEU A 133 -17.00 -8.56 -12.33
N ASN A 134 -17.91 -8.48 -11.37
CA ASN A 134 -19.00 -7.51 -11.39
C ASN A 134 -18.49 -6.06 -11.37
N LYS A 135 -17.48 -5.75 -10.57
CA LYS A 135 -16.83 -4.42 -10.56
C LYS A 135 -16.18 -4.09 -11.90
N ILE A 136 -15.47 -5.06 -12.51
CA ILE A 136 -14.86 -4.89 -13.83
C ILE A 136 -15.95 -4.58 -14.85
N ASN A 137 -16.99 -5.40 -14.93
CA ASN A 137 -18.11 -5.18 -15.86
C ASN A 137 -18.78 -3.82 -15.68
N ALA A 138 -18.91 -3.33 -14.45
CA ALA A 138 -19.51 -2.04 -14.15
C ALA A 138 -18.59 -0.84 -14.48
N SER A 139 -17.27 -1.04 -14.47
CA SER A 139 -16.28 0.01 -14.71
C SER A 139 -15.92 0.22 -16.19
N LEU A 140 -16.10 -0.81 -17.01
CA LEU A 140 -15.74 -0.78 -18.43
C LEU A 140 -16.75 0.03 -19.25
N SER A 141 -16.26 0.83 -20.18
CA SER A 141 -17.11 1.53 -21.13
C SER A 141 -17.80 0.53 -22.07
N ARG A 142 -18.97 0.93 -22.64
CA ARG A 142 -19.71 0.11 -23.60
C ARG A 142 -18.86 -0.28 -24.79
N GLU A 143 -18.00 0.61 -25.26
CA GLU A 143 -17.07 0.36 -26.38
C GLU A 143 -16.09 -0.77 -26.04
N VAL A 144 -15.46 -0.71 -24.86
CA VAL A 144 -14.53 -1.74 -24.38
C VAL A 144 -15.22 -3.08 -24.21
N LEU A 145 -16.42 -3.10 -23.63
CA LEU A 145 -17.24 -4.31 -23.45
C LEU A 145 -17.61 -4.99 -24.80
N THR A 146 -17.70 -4.24 -25.90
CA THR A 146 -17.99 -4.80 -27.23
C THR A 146 -16.76 -5.31 -27.96
N HIS A 147 -15.55 -4.99 -27.50
CA HIS A 147 -14.31 -5.45 -28.13
C HIS A 147 -14.17 -6.98 -28.00
N HIS A 148 -13.91 -7.67 -29.13
CA HIS A 148 -13.97 -9.13 -29.20
C HIS A 148 -13.04 -9.85 -28.21
N VAL A 149 -11.82 -9.32 -27.97
CA VAL A 149 -10.87 -9.91 -27.00
C VAL A 149 -11.38 -9.76 -25.57
N VAL A 150 -11.91 -8.58 -25.21
CA VAL A 150 -12.47 -8.32 -23.90
C VAL A 150 -13.67 -9.23 -23.64
N ARG A 151 -14.59 -9.32 -24.60
CA ARG A 151 -15.75 -10.24 -24.47
C ARG A 151 -15.34 -11.68 -24.28
N LYS A 152 -14.36 -12.16 -25.06
CA LYS A 152 -13.84 -13.52 -24.93
C LYS A 152 -13.26 -13.75 -23.53
N ALA A 153 -12.50 -12.79 -23.00
CA ALA A 153 -11.94 -12.86 -21.65
C ALA A 153 -13.03 -12.87 -20.56
N LEU A 154 -14.01 -11.97 -20.68
CA LEU A 154 -15.12 -11.90 -19.71
C LEU A 154 -15.95 -13.19 -19.73
N THR A 155 -16.32 -13.71 -20.91
CA THR A 155 -17.02 -14.99 -21.03
C THR A 155 -16.24 -16.14 -20.37
N TYR A 156 -14.93 -16.21 -20.61
CA TYR A 156 -14.07 -17.19 -19.95
C TYR A 156 -14.12 -17.08 -18.43
N LEU A 157 -14.04 -15.86 -17.88
CA LEU A 157 -14.11 -15.63 -16.44
C LEU A 157 -15.49 -16.01 -15.89
N GLU A 158 -16.58 -15.64 -16.55
CA GLU A 158 -17.96 -15.98 -16.17
C GLU A 158 -18.19 -17.49 -16.08
N GLU A 159 -17.59 -18.27 -16.98
CA GLU A 159 -17.69 -19.72 -17.00
C GLU A 159 -16.83 -20.41 -15.93
N HIS A 160 -15.68 -19.84 -15.56
CA HIS A 160 -14.69 -20.51 -14.70
C HIS A 160 -14.72 -20.04 -13.24
N ILE A 161 -15.01 -18.77 -12.97
CA ILE A 161 -15.06 -18.23 -11.60
C ILE A 161 -15.97 -19.02 -10.67
N PRO A 162 -17.20 -19.45 -11.04
CA PRO A 162 -18.07 -20.19 -10.14
C PRO A 162 -17.49 -21.52 -9.65
N ASN A 163 -16.48 -22.04 -10.32
CA ASN A 163 -15.81 -23.28 -9.96
C ASN A 163 -14.55 -23.08 -9.12
N LEU A 164 -14.19 -21.83 -8.82
CA LEU A 164 -13.03 -21.52 -7.99
C LEU A 164 -13.35 -21.72 -6.51
N ASP A 165 -12.47 -22.44 -5.83
CA ASP A 165 -12.54 -22.57 -4.38
C ASP A 165 -11.81 -21.41 -3.69
N SER A 166 -12.49 -20.30 -3.50
CA SER A 166 -11.94 -19.07 -2.91
C SER A 166 -11.99 -19.05 -1.37
N ARG A 167 -11.67 -20.18 -0.71
CA ARG A 167 -11.68 -20.25 0.76
C ARG A 167 -10.51 -19.59 1.45
N PHE A 168 -9.48 -19.17 0.73
CA PHE A 168 -8.27 -18.59 1.32
C PHE A 168 -8.22 -17.08 1.13
N PHE A 169 -9.04 -16.36 1.88
CA PHE A 169 -8.95 -14.91 1.92
C PHE A 169 -7.83 -14.45 2.87
N THR A 170 -6.99 -13.59 2.36
CA THR A 170 -5.92 -12.96 3.10
C THR A 170 -5.80 -11.48 2.75
N VAL A 171 -4.80 -10.81 3.29
CA VAL A 171 -4.43 -9.45 2.89
C VAL A 171 -3.73 -9.51 1.54
N VAL A 172 -4.18 -8.71 0.58
CA VAL A 172 -3.53 -8.52 -0.72
C VAL A 172 -3.24 -7.05 -0.94
N HIS A 173 -2.15 -6.78 -1.65
CA HIS A 173 -1.71 -5.41 -1.96
C HIS A 173 -2.44 -4.83 -3.18
N VAL A 174 -2.72 -5.65 -4.17
CA VAL A 174 -3.34 -5.41 -5.49
C VAL A 174 -2.55 -4.51 -6.46
N ASP A 175 -1.38 -4.02 -6.05
CA ASP A 175 -0.48 -3.24 -6.91
C ASP A 175 0.98 -3.60 -6.60
N VAL A 176 1.37 -4.84 -6.86
CA VAL A 176 2.73 -5.37 -6.62
C VAL A 176 3.72 -4.99 -7.72
N ASN A 177 3.54 -3.84 -8.36
CA ASN A 177 4.46 -3.32 -9.35
C ASN A 177 5.84 -3.00 -8.75
N HIS A 178 6.90 -3.12 -9.55
CA HIS A 178 8.29 -2.96 -9.09
C HIS A 178 8.58 -1.60 -8.43
N ASN A 179 7.88 -0.54 -8.83
CA ASN A 179 8.01 0.80 -8.24
C ASN A 179 7.44 0.93 -6.83
N ASN A 180 6.62 -0.03 -6.38
CA ASN A 180 6.11 -0.08 -5.00
C ASN A 180 7.03 -0.88 -4.06
N TRP A 181 8.17 -1.39 -4.55
CA TRP A 181 9.16 -2.10 -3.75
C TRP A 181 10.37 -1.22 -3.48
N LEU A 182 10.56 -0.86 -2.22
CA LEU A 182 11.70 -0.04 -1.77
C LEU A 182 12.80 -0.96 -1.22
N LEU A 183 13.94 -0.98 -1.91
CA LEU A 183 15.17 -1.60 -1.43
C LEU A 183 16.05 -0.54 -0.78
N SER A 184 16.23 -0.63 0.54
CA SER A 184 17.05 0.33 1.27
C SER A 184 18.54 0.10 1.03
N ASP A 185 19.36 1.14 1.30
CA ASP A 185 20.83 1.06 1.26
C ASP A 185 21.41 0.04 2.27
N ARG A 186 20.57 -0.47 3.19
CA ARG A 186 20.92 -1.52 4.16
C ARG A 186 20.42 -2.90 3.75
N ASP A 187 20.01 -3.06 2.49
CA ASP A 187 19.48 -4.30 1.92
C ASP A 187 18.15 -4.78 2.56
N GLU A 188 17.40 -3.87 3.19
CA GLU A 188 16.05 -4.13 3.70
C GLU A 188 15.05 -3.92 2.55
N LEU A 189 14.13 -4.87 2.35
CA LEU A 189 13.09 -4.77 1.33
C LEU A 189 11.75 -4.42 1.98
N TYR A 190 11.06 -3.43 1.44
CA TYR A 190 9.73 -2.98 1.88
C TYR A 190 8.77 -2.97 0.70
N LEU A 191 7.48 -3.23 0.96
CA LEU A 191 6.41 -2.99 0.01
C LEU A 191 5.60 -1.80 0.50
N VAL A 192 5.50 -0.75 -0.33
CA VAL A 192 4.87 0.53 0.02
C VAL A 192 3.61 0.76 -0.81
N ASP A 193 2.88 1.85 -0.53
CA ASP A 193 1.65 2.25 -1.24
C ASP A 193 0.46 1.29 -1.07
N TRP A 194 0.02 1.15 0.18
CA TRP A 194 -1.03 0.23 0.63
C TRP A 194 -2.46 0.79 0.52
N GLU A 195 -2.71 1.78 -0.31
CA GLU A 195 -4.04 2.40 -0.43
C GLU A 195 -5.08 1.44 -1.04
N GLY A 196 -4.61 0.54 -1.93
CA GLY A 196 -5.44 -0.48 -2.56
C GLY A 196 -5.65 -1.75 -1.77
N ALA A 197 -5.05 -1.90 -0.59
CA ALA A 197 -5.10 -3.14 0.19
C ALA A 197 -6.53 -3.63 0.43
N MET A 198 -6.74 -4.93 0.28
CA MET A 198 -8.04 -5.55 0.50
C MET A 198 -7.91 -6.96 1.08
N ILE A 199 -9.04 -7.53 1.48
CA ILE A 199 -9.14 -8.94 1.85
C ILE A 199 -9.61 -9.70 0.61
N ALA A 200 -8.75 -10.54 0.04
CA ALA A 200 -9.05 -11.30 -1.17
C ALA A 200 -8.18 -12.56 -1.29
N ASP A 201 -8.32 -13.28 -2.39
CA ASP A 201 -7.48 -14.42 -2.71
C ASP A 201 -6.04 -13.94 -3.04
N PRO A 202 -4.98 -14.54 -2.44
CA PRO A 202 -3.59 -14.18 -2.70
C PRO A 202 -3.18 -14.33 -4.18
N ALA A 203 -3.94 -15.10 -4.96
CA ALA A 203 -3.71 -15.25 -6.40
C ALA A 203 -3.76 -13.91 -7.15
N ILE A 204 -4.37 -12.86 -6.58
CA ILE A 204 -4.38 -11.51 -7.18
C ILE A 204 -2.96 -10.95 -7.27
N ASP A 205 -2.23 -10.91 -6.15
CA ASP A 205 -0.86 -10.41 -6.11
C ASP A 205 0.10 -11.34 -6.88
N ILE A 206 -0.04 -12.65 -6.67
CA ILE A 206 0.79 -13.66 -7.33
C ILE A 206 0.57 -13.63 -8.85
N GLY A 207 -0.68 -13.56 -9.30
CA GLY A 207 -1.02 -13.51 -10.73
C GLY A 207 -0.48 -12.24 -11.39
N MET A 208 -0.56 -11.09 -10.71
CA MET A 208 0.00 -9.83 -11.21
C MET A 208 1.53 -9.92 -11.33
N LEU A 209 2.21 -10.47 -10.32
CA LEU A 209 3.66 -10.65 -10.33
C LEU A 209 4.09 -11.60 -11.47
N LEU A 210 3.44 -12.75 -11.59
CA LEU A 210 3.73 -13.71 -12.65
C LEU A 210 3.48 -13.11 -14.03
N TYR A 211 2.36 -12.45 -14.24
CA TYR A 211 2.01 -11.85 -15.52
C TYR A 211 3.00 -10.76 -15.93
N ASN A 212 3.34 -9.84 -15.01
CA ASN A 212 4.17 -8.69 -15.35
C ASN A 212 5.67 -9.01 -15.44
N TYR A 213 6.16 -10.04 -14.72
CA TYR A 213 7.61 -10.22 -14.55
C TYR A 213 8.13 -11.63 -14.85
N CYS A 214 7.27 -12.66 -14.89
CA CYS A 214 7.73 -14.04 -15.02
C CYS A 214 7.23 -14.77 -16.27
N LEU A 215 6.11 -14.33 -16.88
CA LEU A 215 5.47 -15.07 -17.97
C LEU A 215 5.65 -14.43 -19.36
N LEU A 216 6.32 -13.31 -19.48
CA LEU A 216 6.52 -12.60 -20.76
C LEU A 216 7.83 -12.96 -21.45
N TYR A 217 8.44 -14.12 -21.15
CA TYR A 217 9.67 -14.61 -21.80
C TYR A 217 9.47 -16.01 -22.35
#